data_9ea6373fad7207b3602fb4ba7bfa8f01
#
_entry.id   9ea6373fad7207b3602fb4ba7bfa8f01
#
_cell.length_a   1.000
_cell.length_b   1.000
_cell.length_c   1.000
_cell.angle_alpha   90.00
_cell.angle_beta   90.00
_cell.angle_gamma   90.00
#
_symmetry.space_group_name_H-M   'P 1'
#
loop_
_entity.id
_entity.type
_entity.pdbx_description
1 polymer ?
#
loop_
_entity_poly.entity_id
_entity_poly.type
_entity_poly.pdbx_seq_one_letter_code
_entity_poly.pdbx_strand_id
1 'polypeptide(L)'
;MAIPDPTQVAPWYLRNINQALELDEATGNVFIRTNAAIIGNVSVGNVAIGSLGNVDLTGNTLPVTVVGNITGITGNIAGITGNVTINPITGNVGIVGNVNVTQGTSPWVVSGNINATLNNDANVIISGFSGAVSDAFGRLRVSNPFTLFDTQSRYYDHGQFASNVTGTGNVVYVQNQSSYQLNVGTASGDSVLRETLKPFPYQPGKSQLTLNTFCMNTPKTNLRQRVGLFDANDGVFFENDGTYNYMVIRSGSYGVEERVRQDAWNGDQLTGVGGATNPSGITLYPQRTQIYYADVEWLGVGSVRVGFVINGAYIICHTFNHANQPGNTKVYMTTASLPIRYEITNTATVASVSQMTQICSSVISEGGFQLSGSGNPRAASHVLSTPVRLPNDQSFKPVIAIRLKSTNLNAVVIPMNYSLIPLAASVFAFRVYKRAITSGGTWVDSAADSSVQYNLAPTALVSGDIAEQSFVNSTNQTTGAPTQEPFSFEYQLEREPFTGTPYEYLITMATTGTNQDVYASVEWQEIT
;
A
#
# COMPACT_ATOMS: atom_id res chain seq x y z
N MET A 1 -38.20 21.54 79.64
CA MET A 1 -39.53 21.03 80.08
C MET A 1 -39.27 19.62 80.63
N ALA A 2 -39.49 19.45 81.99
CA ALA A 2 -39.30 18.11 82.56
C ALA A 2 -40.34 17.15 81.98
N ILE A 3 -39.88 16.00 81.60
CA ILE A 3 -40.78 14.92 81.13
C ILE A 3 -41.63 14.50 82.36
N PRO A 4 -42.98 14.53 82.29
CA PRO A 4 -43.82 14.14 83.40
C PRO A 4 -43.53 12.68 83.82
N ASP A 5 -43.58 12.40 85.11
CA ASP A 5 -43.38 11.12 85.71
C ASP A 5 -44.33 10.07 85.04
N PRO A 6 -43.84 8.95 84.47
CA PRO A 6 -44.61 7.96 83.75
C PRO A 6 -45.61 7.25 84.64
N THR A 7 -45.65 7.47 85.97
CA THR A 7 -46.61 6.82 86.88
C THR A 7 -47.90 7.60 86.97
N GLN A 8 -48.02 8.80 86.44
CA GLN A 8 -49.28 9.54 86.40
C GLN A 8 -50.00 9.25 85.11
N VAL A 9 -51.27 8.88 85.25
CA VAL A 9 -52.29 8.35 84.34
C VAL A 9 -52.18 8.95 82.92
N ALA A 10 -51.07 8.66 82.21
CA ALA A 10 -50.98 8.90 80.78
C ALA A 10 -51.45 7.64 79.98
N PRO A 11 -52.20 7.83 78.92
CA PRO A 11 -52.60 6.69 78.09
C PRO A 11 -51.34 5.85 77.72
N TRP A 12 -51.55 4.50 77.69
CA TRP A 12 -50.46 3.55 77.49
C TRP A 12 -49.56 3.86 76.25
N TYR A 13 -50.09 4.53 75.23
CA TYR A 13 -49.38 4.93 74.06
C TYR A 13 -48.33 6.02 74.37
N LEU A 14 -48.61 6.92 75.35
CA LEU A 14 -47.65 7.91 75.82
C LEU A 14 -46.50 7.28 76.63
N ARG A 15 -46.77 6.18 77.35
CA ARG A 15 -45.70 5.39 77.99
C ARG A 15 -44.77 4.75 77.00
N ASN A 16 -45.30 4.22 75.93
CA ASN A 16 -44.49 3.60 74.90
C ASN A 16 -43.64 4.62 74.16
N ILE A 17 -44.14 5.82 73.90
CA ILE A 17 -43.36 6.93 73.34
C ILE A 17 -42.24 7.34 74.30
N ASN A 18 -42.50 7.50 75.57
CA ASN A 18 -41.48 7.84 76.56
C ASN A 18 -40.41 6.76 76.75
N GLN A 19 -40.72 5.51 76.46
CA GLN A 19 -39.72 4.42 76.43
C GLN A 19 -38.89 4.39 75.17
N ALA A 20 -39.40 4.94 74.07
CA ALA A 20 -38.75 4.96 72.79
C ALA A 20 -37.88 6.23 72.57
N LEU A 21 -38.12 7.25 73.32
CA LEU A 21 -37.42 8.55 73.20
C LEU A 21 -36.56 8.84 74.41
N GLU A 22 -35.40 9.36 74.22
CA GLU A 22 -34.47 9.81 75.24
C GLU A 22 -34.15 11.29 74.98
N LEU A 23 -34.35 12.16 76.04
CA LEU A 23 -34.03 13.56 75.95
C LEU A 23 -32.62 13.78 76.48
N ASP A 24 -31.78 14.36 75.70
CA ASP A 24 -30.51 14.92 76.16
C ASP A 24 -30.77 16.28 76.76
N GLU A 25 -30.74 16.34 78.08
CA GLU A 25 -31.03 17.54 78.82
C GLU A 25 -29.99 18.67 78.58
N ALA A 26 -28.77 18.34 78.15
CA ALA A 26 -27.73 19.30 77.89
C ALA A 26 -27.91 20.05 76.58
N THR A 27 -28.44 19.39 75.56
CA THR A 27 -28.63 19.91 74.20
C THR A 27 -30.08 20.16 73.84
N GLY A 28 -31.03 19.61 74.59
CA GLY A 28 -32.46 19.67 74.30
C GLY A 28 -32.87 18.74 73.11
N ASN A 29 -32.00 17.90 72.65
CA ASN A 29 -32.28 16.96 71.54
C ASN A 29 -32.98 15.71 72.08
N VAL A 30 -33.89 15.18 71.26
CA VAL A 30 -34.61 13.91 71.54
C VAL A 30 -34.02 12.81 70.65
N PHE A 31 -33.53 11.75 71.28
CA PHE A 31 -33.00 10.59 70.59
C PHE A 31 -33.97 9.43 70.61
N ILE A 32 -34.07 8.70 69.54
CA ILE A 32 -34.82 7.42 69.46
C ILE A 32 -33.91 6.29 69.95
N ARG A 33 -34.34 5.51 70.96
CA ARG A 33 -33.58 4.36 71.46
C ARG A 33 -33.46 3.30 70.40
N THR A 34 -32.29 2.73 70.25
CA THR A 34 -31.89 1.82 69.20
C THR A 34 -32.73 0.54 69.04
N ASN A 35 -33.61 0.23 69.94
CA ASN A 35 -34.49 -0.97 69.87
C ASN A 35 -35.98 -0.61 70.01
N ALA A 36 -36.38 0.64 69.75
CA ALA A 36 -37.78 1.02 69.79
C ALA A 36 -38.50 0.69 68.49
N ALA A 37 -39.52 -0.11 68.52
CA ALA A 37 -40.46 -0.33 67.41
C ALA A 37 -41.49 0.81 67.42
N ILE A 38 -41.46 1.68 66.40
CA ILE A 38 -42.47 2.75 66.22
C ILE A 38 -43.60 2.17 65.35
N ILE A 39 -44.76 1.98 65.93
CA ILE A 39 -45.96 1.51 65.21
C ILE A 39 -46.84 2.73 64.95
N GLY A 40 -46.88 3.20 63.69
CA GLY A 40 -47.72 4.32 63.26
C GLY A 40 -46.92 5.40 62.49
N ASN A 41 -47.62 6.44 62.05
CA ASN A 41 -46.99 7.56 61.33
C ASN A 41 -46.27 8.50 62.27
N VAL A 42 -44.96 8.69 62.09
CA VAL A 42 -44.19 9.71 62.79
C VAL A 42 -43.93 10.87 61.83
N SER A 43 -44.48 12.02 62.11
CA SER A 43 -44.14 13.26 61.39
C SER A 43 -43.02 13.97 62.18
N VAL A 44 -41.83 13.93 61.66
CA VAL A 44 -40.65 14.62 62.24
C VAL A 44 -40.29 15.81 61.36
N GLY A 45 -40.11 16.94 61.96
CA GLY A 45 -39.51 18.09 61.27
C GLY A 45 -38.05 17.81 60.89
N ASN A 46 -37.20 18.75 60.85
CA ASN A 46 -35.78 18.54 60.48
C ASN A 46 -35.07 17.65 61.52
N VAL A 47 -34.66 16.44 61.08
CA VAL A 47 -33.83 15.50 61.86
C VAL A 47 -32.43 15.51 61.26
N ALA A 48 -31.43 15.92 62.01
CA ALA A 48 -30.02 15.73 61.63
C ALA A 48 -29.60 14.32 62.12
N ILE A 49 -29.35 13.44 61.19
CA ILE A 49 -28.90 12.07 61.46
C ILE A 49 -27.36 12.02 61.26
N GLY A 50 -26.64 11.88 62.34
CA GLY A 50 -25.18 11.86 62.33
C GLY A 50 -24.54 10.59 61.74
N SER A 51 -25.19 9.43 61.90
CA SER A 51 -24.88 8.20 61.18
C SER A 51 -26.10 7.28 61.18
N LEU A 52 -26.46 6.75 60.05
CA LEU A 52 -27.47 5.67 59.90
C LEU A 52 -26.73 4.34 59.80
N GLY A 53 -27.06 3.42 60.74
CA GLY A 53 -26.80 2.01 60.53
C GLY A 53 -27.68 1.45 59.41
N ASN A 54 -27.87 0.13 59.35
CA ASN A 54 -28.74 -0.47 58.34
C ASN A 54 -30.19 -0.03 58.56
N VAL A 55 -30.82 0.59 57.57
CA VAL A 55 -32.25 0.86 57.54
C VAL A 55 -32.88 -0.25 56.72
N ASP A 56 -33.61 -1.14 57.39
CA ASP A 56 -34.39 -2.19 56.72
C ASP A 56 -35.80 -1.67 56.40
N LEU A 57 -36.08 -1.50 55.13
CA LEU A 57 -37.35 -0.98 54.61
C LEU A 57 -38.15 -2.10 53.96
N THR A 58 -38.22 -3.30 54.55
CA THR A 58 -39.04 -4.40 54.06
C THR A 58 -40.53 -4.04 54.06
N GLY A 59 -41.07 -3.76 52.89
CA GLY A 59 -42.49 -3.59 52.63
C GLY A 59 -43.06 -2.21 52.39
N ASN A 60 -42.27 -1.10 52.50
CA ASN A 60 -42.72 0.24 52.16
C ASN A 60 -41.68 1.08 51.41
N THR A 61 -42.11 1.77 50.37
CA THR A 61 -41.31 2.75 49.66
C THR A 61 -41.31 4.11 50.40
N LEU A 62 -40.18 4.52 50.94
CA LEU A 62 -40.00 5.88 51.44
C LEU A 62 -39.36 6.74 50.36
N PRO A 63 -39.93 7.89 49.99
CA PRO A 63 -39.22 8.85 49.16
C PRO A 63 -38.06 9.45 49.96
N VAL A 64 -36.82 9.03 49.67
CA VAL A 64 -35.61 9.60 50.25
C VAL A 64 -35.00 10.58 49.27
N THR A 65 -34.97 11.85 49.61
CA THR A 65 -34.22 12.82 48.85
C THR A 65 -32.81 12.92 49.45
N VAL A 66 -31.80 12.46 48.72
CA VAL A 66 -30.41 12.60 49.14
C VAL A 66 -29.85 13.87 48.53
N VAL A 67 -29.51 14.86 49.37
CA VAL A 67 -28.81 16.07 48.95
C VAL A 67 -27.34 15.88 49.30
N GLY A 68 -26.54 15.37 48.38
CA GLY A 68 -25.12 15.10 48.60
C GLY A 68 -24.62 13.89 47.78
N ASN A 69 -23.36 13.54 47.98
CA ASN A 69 -22.73 12.40 47.27
C ASN A 69 -23.06 11.07 47.98
N ILE A 70 -23.52 10.08 47.22
CA ILE A 70 -23.67 8.71 47.70
C ILE A 70 -22.36 7.98 47.39
N THR A 71 -21.60 7.63 48.43
CA THR A 71 -20.39 6.81 48.29
C THR A 71 -20.72 5.36 48.57
N GLY A 72 -20.81 4.56 47.52
CA GLY A 72 -21.02 3.10 47.58
C GLY A 72 -22.48 2.67 47.65
N ILE A 73 -22.97 2.10 46.53
CA ILE A 73 -24.27 1.39 46.51
C ILE A 73 -23.96 -0.08 46.28
N THR A 74 -24.21 -0.91 47.29
CA THR A 74 -24.19 -2.36 47.16
C THR A 74 -25.64 -2.85 47.06
N GLY A 75 -26.08 -3.05 45.81
CA GLY A 75 -27.44 -3.52 45.52
C GLY A 75 -27.99 -2.97 44.21
N ASN A 76 -29.17 -3.42 43.81
CA ASN A 76 -29.82 -2.96 42.59
C ASN A 76 -30.62 -1.67 42.84
N ILE A 77 -30.39 -0.67 41.99
CA ILE A 77 -31.26 0.51 41.93
C ILE A 77 -32.35 0.21 40.88
N ALA A 78 -33.58 0.02 41.32
CA ALA A 78 -34.72 -0.18 40.44
C ALA A 78 -35.38 1.18 40.13
N GLY A 79 -35.21 1.66 38.91
CA GLY A 79 -35.90 2.83 38.35
C GLY A 79 -35.30 4.17 38.76
N ILE A 80 -34.57 4.77 37.83
CA ILE A 80 -34.12 6.18 37.91
C ILE A 80 -34.95 6.97 36.89
N THR A 81 -35.86 7.83 37.38
CA THR A 81 -36.58 8.79 36.54
C THR A 81 -35.83 10.15 36.63
N GLY A 82 -35.02 10.43 35.62
CA GLY A 82 -34.26 11.67 35.55
C GLY A 82 -32.87 11.50 34.94
N ASN A 83 -32.12 12.57 34.81
CA ASN A 83 -30.77 12.53 34.30
C ASN A 83 -29.76 12.11 35.38
N VAL A 84 -29.00 11.06 35.10
CA VAL A 84 -27.86 10.66 35.93
C VAL A 84 -26.60 11.21 35.29
N THR A 85 -25.98 12.18 35.94
CA THR A 85 -24.64 12.65 35.55
C THR A 85 -23.61 11.81 36.28
N ILE A 86 -22.88 10.99 35.52
CA ILE A 86 -21.81 10.13 36.06
C ILE A 86 -20.49 10.87 35.81
N ASN A 87 -19.81 11.29 36.85
CA ASN A 87 -18.43 11.78 36.77
C ASN A 87 -17.48 10.62 36.42
N PRO A 88 -16.24 10.87 35.95
CA PRO A 88 -15.42 9.84 35.31
C PRO A 88 -15.41 8.51 36.08
N ILE A 89 -15.85 7.44 35.40
CA ILE A 89 -15.83 6.08 35.93
C ILE A 89 -14.42 5.53 35.76
N THR A 90 -13.71 5.36 36.88
CA THR A 90 -12.46 4.60 36.88
C THR A 90 -12.78 3.12 37.08
N GLY A 91 -13.04 2.42 35.98
CA GLY A 91 -13.35 0.98 35.98
C GLY A 91 -14.35 0.58 34.88
N ASN A 92 -14.62 -0.71 34.78
CA ASN A 92 -15.54 -1.25 33.77
C ASN A 92 -16.99 -1.15 34.25
N VAL A 93 -17.88 -0.61 33.42
CA VAL A 93 -19.33 -0.68 33.64
C VAL A 93 -19.87 -1.87 32.87
N GLY A 94 -20.27 -2.91 33.57
CA GLY A 94 -21.02 -4.05 32.98
C GLY A 94 -22.51 -3.73 32.92
N ILE A 95 -23.07 -3.65 31.70
CA ILE A 95 -24.51 -3.48 31.50
C ILE A 95 -25.06 -4.81 31.06
N VAL A 96 -25.93 -5.41 31.89
CA VAL A 96 -26.66 -6.64 31.59
C VAL A 96 -28.07 -6.25 31.19
N GLY A 97 -28.40 -6.27 29.90
CA GLY A 97 -29.72 -5.95 29.38
C GLY A 97 -29.65 -4.98 28.17
N ASN A 98 -30.81 -4.63 27.65
CA ASN A 98 -30.91 -3.71 26.52
C ASN A 98 -30.75 -2.27 27.00
N VAL A 99 -29.80 -1.54 26.40
CA VAL A 99 -29.66 -0.11 26.61
C VAL A 99 -30.26 0.61 25.40
N ASN A 100 -31.40 1.24 25.60
CA ASN A 100 -31.95 2.15 24.62
C ASN A 100 -31.29 3.52 24.80
N VAL A 101 -30.41 3.88 23.88
CA VAL A 101 -29.72 5.16 23.88
C VAL A 101 -30.33 6.05 22.81
N THR A 102 -31.01 7.11 23.23
CA THR A 102 -31.52 8.13 22.30
C THR A 102 -30.53 9.28 22.25
N GLN A 103 -29.97 9.51 21.06
CA GLN A 103 -29.00 10.59 20.85
C GLN A 103 -29.72 11.91 20.60
N GLY A 104 -29.38 12.93 21.39
CA GLY A 104 -29.92 14.30 21.21
C GLY A 104 -29.14 15.17 20.21
N THR A 105 -27.85 14.85 19.96
CA THR A 105 -26.97 15.56 19.01
C THR A 105 -25.92 14.61 18.42
N SER A 106 -25.64 14.77 17.13
CA SER A 106 -24.67 13.96 16.35
C SER A 106 -23.23 14.48 16.49
N PRO A 107 -22.18 13.64 16.32
CA PRO A 107 -22.12 12.18 16.25
C PRO A 107 -21.71 11.53 17.58
N TRP A 108 -22.11 10.28 17.79
CA TRP A 108 -21.55 9.46 18.85
C TRP A 108 -20.11 9.08 18.51
N VAL A 109 -19.16 9.54 19.30
CA VAL A 109 -17.78 9.10 19.18
C VAL A 109 -17.56 7.93 20.14
N VAL A 110 -17.43 6.74 19.59
CA VAL A 110 -17.00 5.55 20.33
C VAL A 110 -15.56 5.27 19.94
N SER A 111 -14.62 5.46 20.86
CA SER A 111 -13.22 5.08 20.65
C SER A 111 -12.96 3.71 21.26
N GLY A 112 -12.54 2.74 20.44
CA GLY A 112 -12.25 1.37 20.85
C GLY A 112 -12.79 0.33 19.87
N ASN A 113 -12.54 -0.97 20.16
CA ASN A 113 -13.08 -2.05 19.35
C ASN A 113 -14.57 -2.24 19.65
N ILE A 114 -15.41 -2.09 18.65
CA ILE A 114 -16.85 -2.33 18.76
C ILE A 114 -17.16 -3.67 18.09
N ASN A 115 -17.58 -4.67 18.86
CA ASN A 115 -18.21 -5.87 18.33
C ASN A 115 -19.73 -5.64 18.28
N ALA A 116 -20.22 -5.20 17.11
CA ALA A 116 -21.65 -5.00 16.91
C ALA A 116 -22.22 -6.16 16.10
N THR A 117 -23.22 -6.85 16.64
CA THR A 117 -24.09 -7.74 15.86
C THR A 117 -25.24 -6.92 15.32
N LEU A 118 -25.28 -6.75 13.99
CA LEU A 118 -26.32 -5.99 13.33
C LEU A 118 -27.51 -6.90 13.01
N ASN A 119 -28.68 -6.56 13.50
CA ASN A 119 -29.92 -7.21 13.10
C ASN A 119 -30.39 -6.64 11.74
N ASN A 120 -31.18 -7.41 11.02
CA ASN A 120 -31.50 -7.35 9.58
C ASN A 120 -31.86 -5.99 8.96
N ASP A 121 -32.04 -4.91 9.71
CA ASP A 121 -32.42 -3.59 9.18
C ASP A 121 -31.41 -2.47 9.54
N ALA A 122 -30.21 -2.81 9.93
CA ALA A 122 -29.22 -1.80 10.31
C ALA A 122 -28.45 -1.29 9.07
N ASN A 123 -28.64 -0.04 8.73
CA ASN A 123 -27.77 0.66 7.77
C ASN A 123 -26.44 1.02 8.46
N VAL A 124 -25.38 0.28 8.14
CA VAL A 124 -24.04 0.66 8.55
C VAL A 124 -23.43 1.53 7.48
N ILE A 125 -23.24 2.79 7.76
CA ILE A 125 -22.45 3.69 6.92
C ILE A 125 -21.01 3.62 7.40
N ILE A 126 -20.14 2.92 6.68
CA ILE A 126 -18.71 2.91 6.95
C ILE A 126 -18.14 4.21 6.37
N SER A 127 -17.94 5.22 7.21
CA SER A 127 -17.43 6.54 6.81
C SER A 127 -15.89 6.61 6.69
N GLY A 128 -15.22 5.46 6.61
CA GLY A 128 -13.76 5.39 6.49
C GLY A 128 -13.21 5.26 5.08
N PHE A 129 -14.08 5.05 4.08
CA PHE A 129 -13.67 5.07 2.68
C PHE A 129 -13.97 6.46 2.11
N SER A 130 -12.92 7.25 1.90
CA SER A 130 -13.05 8.50 1.16
C SER A 130 -13.39 8.19 -0.30
N GLY A 131 -14.56 8.56 -0.74
CA GLY A 131 -15.03 8.38 -2.11
C GLY A 131 -16.30 7.54 -2.22
N ALA A 132 -16.92 7.56 -3.39
CA ALA A 132 -18.12 6.78 -3.67
C ALA A 132 -17.75 5.27 -3.70
N VAL A 133 -18.08 4.56 -2.65
CA VAL A 133 -17.85 3.10 -2.50
C VAL A 133 -18.74 2.29 -3.44
N SER A 134 -19.80 2.94 -3.98
CA SER A 134 -20.75 2.33 -4.91
C SER A 134 -20.80 3.08 -6.25
N ASP A 135 -21.18 2.36 -7.30
CA ASP A 135 -21.49 2.96 -8.59
C ASP A 135 -22.90 3.61 -8.59
N ALA A 136 -23.30 4.18 -9.75
CA ALA A 136 -24.61 4.82 -9.88
C ALA A 136 -25.80 3.85 -9.71
N PHE A 137 -25.59 2.54 -9.76
CA PHE A 137 -26.58 1.50 -9.50
C PHE A 137 -26.56 0.99 -8.06
N GLY A 138 -25.74 1.57 -7.17
CA GLY A 138 -25.62 1.16 -5.78
C GLY A 138 -24.77 -0.10 -5.56
N ARG A 139 -24.03 -0.58 -6.57
CA ARG A 139 -23.13 -1.75 -6.45
C ARG A 139 -21.78 -1.32 -5.91
N LEU A 140 -21.20 -2.12 -4.99
CA LEU A 140 -19.85 -1.87 -4.50
C LEU A 140 -18.84 -1.82 -5.67
N ARG A 141 -17.99 -0.80 -5.66
CA ARG A 141 -16.86 -0.71 -6.56
C ARG A 141 -15.75 -1.61 -6.05
N VAL A 142 -15.60 -2.77 -6.67
CA VAL A 142 -14.55 -3.74 -6.38
C VAL A 142 -13.69 -3.96 -7.63
N SER A 143 -12.41 -4.18 -7.44
CA SER A 143 -11.47 -4.48 -8.53
C SER A 143 -10.58 -5.67 -8.16
N ASN A 144 -10.10 -6.38 -9.18
CA ASN A 144 -9.12 -7.44 -9.00
C ASN A 144 -7.73 -6.86 -9.27
N PRO A 145 -6.78 -6.91 -8.32
CA PRO A 145 -5.41 -6.51 -8.54
C PRO A 145 -4.76 -7.32 -9.67
N PHE A 146 -3.88 -6.68 -10.43
CA PHE A 146 -3.09 -7.30 -11.49
C PHE A 146 -1.60 -7.06 -11.21
N THR A 147 -0.83 -8.14 -11.05
CA THR A 147 0.61 -8.06 -10.85
C THR A 147 1.31 -7.76 -12.17
N LEU A 148 1.92 -6.58 -12.28
CA LEU A 148 2.72 -6.16 -13.43
C LEU A 148 4.14 -6.72 -13.37
N PHE A 149 4.64 -6.93 -12.16
CA PHE A 149 5.98 -7.40 -11.89
C PHE A 149 6.10 -7.99 -10.50
N ASP A 150 6.83 -9.09 -10.40
CA ASP A 150 7.33 -9.62 -9.15
C ASP A 150 8.73 -10.20 -9.35
N THR A 151 9.54 -10.21 -8.31
CA THR A 151 10.89 -10.77 -8.37
C THR A 151 11.25 -11.47 -7.08
N GLN A 152 11.77 -12.70 -7.26
CA GLN A 152 12.37 -13.52 -6.22
C GLN A 152 13.70 -14.06 -6.75
N SER A 153 14.78 -13.79 -6.07
CA SER A 153 16.12 -14.20 -6.52
C SER A 153 16.60 -15.45 -5.81
N ARG A 154 15.78 -16.54 -5.85
CA ARG A 154 16.02 -17.73 -5.03
C ARG A 154 17.15 -18.63 -5.53
N TYR A 155 17.17 -18.93 -6.82
CA TYR A 155 18.06 -19.95 -7.39
C TYR A 155 19.17 -19.35 -8.25
N TYR A 156 18.89 -18.24 -8.92
CA TYR A 156 19.78 -17.57 -9.85
C TYR A 156 19.40 -16.08 -10.01
N ASP A 157 20.28 -15.33 -10.60
CA ASP A 157 19.96 -13.98 -11.08
C ASP A 157 19.05 -14.08 -12.30
N HIS A 158 17.77 -13.71 -12.15
CA HIS A 158 16.82 -13.82 -13.27
C HIS A 158 16.94 -12.68 -14.29
N GLY A 159 17.98 -11.84 -14.20
CA GLY A 159 18.32 -10.85 -15.21
C GLY A 159 17.25 -9.77 -15.49
N GLN A 160 16.39 -9.46 -14.51
CA GLN A 160 15.36 -8.43 -14.68
C GLN A 160 15.88 -7.02 -14.36
N PHE A 161 17.07 -6.93 -13.80
CA PHE A 161 17.72 -5.67 -13.44
C PHE A 161 19.06 -5.53 -14.13
N ALA A 162 19.36 -4.33 -14.62
CA ALA A 162 20.70 -3.91 -14.94
C ALA A 162 21.37 -3.24 -13.73
N SER A 163 22.70 -3.20 -13.75
CA SER A 163 23.47 -2.56 -12.68
C SER A 163 24.51 -1.61 -13.29
N ASN A 164 24.58 -0.40 -12.78
CA ASN A 164 25.65 0.55 -13.09
C ASN A 164 26.52 0.72 -11.85
N VAL A 165 27.81 0.45 -12.03
CA VAL A 165 28.80 0.51 -10.95
C VAL A 165 29.84 1.55 -11.28
N THR A 166 30.06 2.48 -10.34
CA THR A 166 31.10 3.51 -10.46
C THR A 166 32.13 3.34 -9.34
N GLY A 167 33.40 3.49 -9.67
CA GLY A 167 34.50 3.39 -8.72
C GLY A 167 34.77 1.97 -8.27
N THR A 168 34.89 1.75 -6.97
CA THR A 168 35.24 0.45 -6.37
C THR A 168 34.04 -0.41 -5.95
N GLY A 169 32.83 -0.01 -6.39
CA GLY A 169 31.60 -0.76 -6.08
C GLY A 169 31.53 -2.13 -6.75
N ASN A 170 30.62 -2.95 -6.29
CA ASN A 170 30.21 -4.17 -6.98
C ASN A 170 28.81 -4.62 -6.58
N VAL A 171 28.23 -5.51 -7.38
CA VAL A 171 26.96 -6.19 -7.07
C VAL A 171 27.23 -7.67 -6.94
N VAL A 172 26.79 -8.26 -5.82
CA VAL A 172 26.98 -9.68 -5.55
C VAL A 172 25.61 -10.33 -5.34
N TYR A 173 25.31 -11.34 -6.15
CA TYR A 173 24.18 -12.22 -5.91
C TYR A 173 24.50 -13.21 -4.80
N VAL A 174 23.65 -13.29 -3.77
CA VAL A 174 23.81 -14.16 -2.60
C VAL A 174 22.67 -15.16 -2.58
N GLN A 175 22.91 -16.33 -3.17
CA GLN A 175 21.89 -17.36 -3.39
C GLN A 175 21.21 -17.85 -2.10
N ASN A 176 21.98 -18.09 -1.04
CA ASN A 176 21.46 -18.57 0.24
C ASN A 176 20.64 -17.51 1.02
N GLN A 177 20.67 -16.25 0.58
CA GLN A 177 19.87 -15.16 1.11
C GLN A 177 18.79 -14.68 0.12
N SER A 178 18.74 -15.25 -1.10
CA SER A 178 17.83 -14.83 -2.17
C SER A 178 17.88 -13.31 -2.41
N SER A 179 19.08 -12.73 -2.44
CA SER A 179 19.27 -11.29 -2.42
C SER A 179 20.48 -10.84 -3.23
N TYR A 180 20.59 -9.53 -3.42
CA TYR A 180 21.75 -8.88 -4.00
C TYR A 180 22.35 -7.90 -3.01
N GLN A 181 23.66 -7.94 -2.87
CA GLN A 181 24.45 -6.98 -2.11
C GLN A 181 25.01 -5.94 -3.06
N LEU A 182 24.63 -4.68 -2.86
CA LEU A 182 25.15 -3.50 -3.54
C LEU A 182 26.24 -2.92 -2.62
N ASN A 183 27.49 -3.08 -3.01
CA ASN A 183 28.63 -2.69 -2.19
C ASN A 183 29.32 -1.46 -2.79
N VAL A 184 29.73 -0.51 -1.96
CA VAL A 184 30.56 0.64 -2.33
C VAL A 184 31.76 0.74 -1.40
N GLY A 185 32.90 1.21 -1.95
CA GLY A 185 34.09 1.47 -1.16
C GLY A 185 33.98 2.71 -0.28
N THR A 186 35.09 3.44 -0.15
CA THR A 186 35.13 4.63 0.71
C THR A 186 35.32 5.93 -0.10
N ALA A 187 35.62 5.84 -1.39
CA ALA A 187 35.93 7.00 -2.19
C ALA A 187 34.67 7.81 -2.54
N SER A 188 34.86 9.12 -2.69
CA SER A 188 33.80 10.01 -3.20
C SER A 188 33.40 9.59 -4.60
N GLY A 189 32.11 9.51 -4.87
CA GLY A 189 31.57 9.12 -6.18
C GLY A 189 31.41 7.61 -6.39
N ASP A 190 31.93 6.76 -5.49
CA ASP A 190 31.63 5.33 -5.54
C ASP A 190 30.11 5.13 -5.49
N SER A 191 29.57 4.38 -6.44
CA SER A 191 28.12 4.14 -6.48
C SER A 191 27.76 2.81 -7.11
N VAL A 192 26.62 2.29 -6.69
CA VAL A 192 25.94 1.18 -7.33
C VAL A 192 24.47 1.56 -7.51
N LEU A 193 24.04 1.55 -8.76
CA LEU A 193 22.65 1.74 -9.16
C LEU A 193 22.16 0.42 -9.77
N ARG A 194 20.98 -0.03 -9.36
CA ARG A 194 20.36 -1.23 -9.91
C ARG A 194 18.91 -0.91 -10.28
N GLU A 195 18.57 -1.08 -11.58
CA GLU A 195 17.29 -0.64 -12.13
C GLU A 195 16.69 -1.73 -13.03
N THR A 196 15.36 -1.85 -13.05
CA THR A 196 14.67 -2.81 -13.93
C THR A 196 14.86 -2.46 -15.40
N LEU A 197 14.95 -3.49 -16.24
CA LEU A 197 15.14 -3.37 -17.70
C LEU A 197 13.96 -2.73 -18.41
N LYS A 198 12.81 -2.61 -17.74
CA LYS A 198 11.59 -2.01 -18.26
C LYS A 198 10.91 -1.15 -17.21
N PRO A 199 10.24 -0.06 -17.62
CA PRO A 199 9.27 0.63 -16.77
C PRO A 199 7.96 -0.16 -16.71
N PHE A 200 7.17 0.07 -15.66
CA PHE A 200 5.87 -0.59 -15.47
C PHE A 200 4.75 0.34 -15.91
N PRO A 201 3.83 -0.14 -16.79
CA PRO A 201 2.78 0.70 -17.33
C PRO A 201 1.80 1.15 -16.24
N TYR A 202 1.57 2.44 -16.17
CA TYR A 202 0.51 3.04 -15.37
C TYR A 202 -0.76 3.20 -16.21
N GLN A 203 -1.92 2.90 -15.64
CA GLN A 203 -3.21 3.19 -16.27
C GLN A 203 -3.96 4.28 -15.48
N PRO A 204 -4.29 5.43 -16.11
CA PRO A 204 -5.07 6.48 -15.47
C PRO A 204 -6.38 5.97 -14.87
N GLY A 205 -6.70 6.42 -13.66
CA GLY A 205 -7.89 5.98 -12.92
C GLY A 205 -7.72 4.69 -12.11
N LYS A 206 -6.51 4.14 -12.07
CA LYS A 206 -6.14 3.01 -11.22
C LYS A 206 -4.95 3.39 -10.36
N SER A 207 -4.86 2.86 -9.13
CA SER A 207 -3.65 3.05 -8.35
C SER A 207 -2.60 1.99 -8.67
N GLN A 208 -1.34 2.37 -8.58
CA GLN A 208 -0.21 1.47 -8.74
C GLN A 208 0.53 1.34 -7.41
N LEU A 209 0.46 0.14 -6.84
CA LEU A 209 1.15 -0.20 -5.59
C LEU A 209 2.50 -0.82 -5.90
N THR A 210 3.56 -0.28 -5.31
CA THR A 210 4.89 -0.89 -5.34
C THR A 210 5.31 -1.34 -3.97
N LEU A 211 5.96 -2.49 -3.88
CA LEU A 211 6.51 -3.06 -2.66
C LEU A 211 7.98 -3.40 -2.92
N ASN A 212 8.87 -2.84 -2.09
CA ASN A 212 10.30 -3.06 -2.22
C ASN A 212 10.88 -3.52 -0.89
N THR A 213 11.50 -4.70 -0.89
CA THR A 213 12.14 -5.26 0.30
C THR A 213 13.65 -5.03 0.24
N PHE A 214 14.19 -4.47 1.30
CA PHE A 214 15.60 -4.08 1.35
C PHE A 214 16.14 -4.07 2.79
N CYS A 215 17.45 -3.94 2.91
CA CYS A 215 18.16 -3.57 4.12
C CYS A 215 19.24 -2.55 3.76
N MET A 216 19.17 -1.35 4.32
CA MET A 216 20.18 -0.32 4.12
C MET A 216 21.40 -0.56 4.99
N ASN A 217 22.53 0.00 4.62
CA ASN A 217 23.66 0.11 5.54
C ASN A 217 23.29 1.03 6.71
N THR A 218 23.93 0.84 7.86
CA THR A 218 23.85 1.81 8.96
C THR A 218 24.17 3.22 8.43
N PRO A 219 23.34 4.22 8.74
CA PRO A 219 23.56 5.58 8.28
C PRO A 219 24.97 6.09 8.61
N LYS A 220 25.61 6.73 7.65
CA LYS A 220 26.95 7.32 7.76
C LYS A 220 26.96 8.65 7.00
N THR A 221 27.65 9.64 7.51
CA THR A 221 27.85 10.90 6.79
C THR A 221 28.36 10.64 5.37
N ASN A 222 27.79 11.30 4.39
CA ASN A 222 28.07 11.19 2.96
C ASN A 222 27.64 9.89 2.28
N LEU A 223 26.95 8.99 2.96
CA LEU A 223 26.38 7.79 2.35
C LEU A 223 24.91 8.02 2.04
N ARG A 224 24.54 8.07 0.77
CA ARG A 224 23.14 8.18 0.33
C ARG A 224 22.62 6.84 -0.17
N GLN A 225 21.44 6.44 0.27
CA GLN A 225 20.78 5.20 -0.10
C GLN A 225 19.33 5.48 -0.48
N ARG A 226 18.86 4.92 -1.61
CA ARG A 226 17.52 5.15 -2.17
C ARG A 226 16.88 3.87 -2.63
N VAL A 227 15.57 3.75 -2.46
CA VAL A 227 14.77 2.61 -2.96
C VAL A 227 13.36 3.07 -3.31
N GLY A 228 12.85 2.64 -4.46
CA GLY A 228 11.49 2.98 -4.87
C GLY A 228 11.21 2.77 -6.35
N LEU A 229 10.19 3.45 -6.81
CA LEU A 229 9.73 3.50 -8.20
C LEU A 229 10.20 4.82 -8.82
N PHE A 230 11.38 4.83 -9.45
CA PHE A 230 11.96 6.07 -9.97
C PHE A 230 13.06 5.82 -11.02
N ASP A 231 13.26 6.81 -11.85
CA ASP A 231 14.40 6.89 -12.78
C ASP A 231 15.26 8.14 -12.51
N ALA A 232 15.98 8.61 -13.52
CA ALA A 232 16.81 9.81 -13.41
C ALA A 232 15.99 11.12 -13.33
N ASN A 233 14.76 11.12 -13.84
CA ASN A 233 13.94 12.33 -14.03
C ASN A 233 12.73 12.38 -13.09
N ASP A 234 12.05 11.27 -12.91
CA ASP A 234 10.78 11.19 -12.18
C ASP A 234 10.80 10.05 -11.17
N GLY A 235 9.93 10.13 -10.17
CA GLY A 235 9.64 8.99 -9.30
C GLY A 235 9.36 9.30 -7.87
N VAL A 236 9.05 8.22 -7.13
CA VAL A 236 8.78 8.23 -5.70
C VAL A 236 9.67 7.20 -5.01
N PHE A 237 10.36 7.62 -3.95
CA PHE A 237 11.31 6.75 -3.26
C PHE A 237 11.54 7.14 -1.80
N PHE A 238 12.00 6.18 -1.03
CA PHE A 238 12.55 6.37 0.30
C PHE A 238 14.06 6.63 0.17
N GLU A 239 14.55 7.65 0.88
CA GLU A 239 15.96 8.01 0.92
C GLU A 239 16.48 8.08 2.35
N ASN A 240 17.67 7.53 2.57
CA ASN A 240 18.53 7.89 3.71
C ASN A 240 19.77 8.61 3.17
N ASP A 241 20.01 9.85 3.59
CA ASP A 241 21.14 10.68 3.12
C ASP A 241 22.43 10.52 3.96
N GLY A 242 22.41 9.55 4.87
CA GLY A 242 23.48 9.29 5.83
C GLY A 242 23.28 9.96 7.19
N THR A 243 22.29 10.85 7.30
CA THR A 243 21.92 11.53 8.54
C THR A 243 20.43 11.41 8.84
N TYR A 244 19.59 11.67 7.83
CA TYR A 244 18.13 11.70 7.96
C TYR A 244 17.46 10.79 6.94
N ASN A 245 16.24 10.40 7.26
CA ASN A 245 15.34 9.69 6.37
C ASN A 245 14.38 10.67 5.69
N TYR A 246 14.08 10.43 4.42
CA TYR A 246 13.16 11.24 3.62
C TYR A 246 12.21 10.37 2.81
N MET A 247 10.98 10.85 2.64
CA MET A 247 10.12 10.47 1.52
C MET A 247 10.30 11.52 0.43
N VAL A 248 10.47 11.07 -0.82
CA VAL A 248 10.87 11.95 -1.91
C VAL A 248 10.00 11.70 -3.13
N ILE A 249 9.50 12.79 -3.73
CA ILE A 249 9.05 12.80 -5.13
C ILE A 249 10.05 13.57 -5.96
N ARG A 250 10.58 12.92 -7.00
CA ARG A 250 11.38 13.57 -8.04
C ARG A 250 10.45 13.97 -9.17
N SER A 251 10.54 15.20 -9.63
CA SER A 251 9.67 15.77 -10.64
C SER A 251 10.48 16.29 -11.82
N GLY A 252 10.42 15.59 -12.95
CA GLY A 252 10.95 16.07 -14.23
C GLY A 252 10.20 17.30 -14.73
N SER A 253 8.93 17.43 -14.42
CA SER A 253 8.08 18.57 -14.80
C SER A 253 8.50 19.87 -14.11
N TYR A 254 8.89 19.81 -12.84
CA TYR A 254 9.36 20.97 -12.06
C TYR A 254 10.88 21.06 -12.00
N GLY A 255 11.62 19.99 -12.33
CA GLY A 255 13.08 19.92 -12.24
C GLY A 255 13.61 19.95 -10.80
N VAL A 256 12.81 19.47 -9.83
CA VAL A 256 13.14 19.49 -8.40
C VAL A 256 12.75 18.17 -7.73
N GLU A 257 13.34 17.94 -6.55
CA GLU A 257 12.90 16.88 -5.63
C GLU A 257 12.11 17.52 -4.48
N GLU A 258 10.86 17.08 -4.29
CA GLU A 258 10.10 17.34 -3.08
C GLU A 258 10.54 16.33 -2.02
N ARG A 259 11.37 16.79 -1.07
CA ARG A 259 11.96 15.94 -0.01
C ARG A 259 11.34 16.28 1.32
N VAL A 260 10.66 15.32 1.93
CA VAL A 260 10.02 15.47 3.24
C VAL A 260 10.76 14.63 4.27
N ARG A 261 11.41 15.31 5.23
CA ARG A 261 12.16 14.65 6.31
C ARG A 261 11.22 13.92 7.26
N GLN A 262 11.71 12.85 7.90
CA GLN A 262 10.92 11.95 8.75
C GLN A 262 10.12 12.68 9.85
N ASP A 263 10.67 13.71 10.47
CA ASP A 263 10.01 14.50 11.50
C ASP A 263 8.91 15.45 10.96
N ALA A 264 8.83 15.59 9.63
CA ALA A 264 7.80 16.37 8.94
C ALA A 264 6.79 15.48 8.16
N TRP A 265 6.86 14.16 8.29
CA TRP A 265 5.85 13.29 7.70
C TRP A 265 4.47 13.57 8.30
N ASN A 266 3.46 13.60 7.46
CA ASN A 266 2.08 13.97 7.86
C ASN A 266 1.22 12.76 8.30
N GLY A 267 1.76 11.55 8.21
CA GLY A 267 1.20 10.32 8.77
C GLY A 267 1.99 9.87 10.00
N ASP A 268 2.35 8.59 10.05
CA ASP A 268 3.15 8.01 11.13
C ASP A 268 4.64 8.29 10.91
N GLN A 269 5.26 9.00 11.82
CA GLN A 269 6.67 9.38 11.71
C GLN A 269 7.65 8.25 12.09
N LEU A 270 7.18 7.14 12.64
CA LEU A 270 7.99 5.99 13.05
C LEU A 270 9.20 6.39 13.91
N THR A 271 8.99 7.27 14.89
CA THR A 271 10.03 7.78 15.80
C THR A 271 10.19 6.98 17.09
N GLY A 272 9.29 6.04 17.36
CA GLY A 272 9.30 5.19 18.56
C GLY A 272 8.62 5.80 19.78
N VAL A 273 8.24 7.06 19.72
CA VAL A 273 7.53 7.73 20.82
C VAL A 273 6.05 7.77 20.45
N GLY A 274 5.22 7.00 21.13
CA GLY A 274 3.77 7.01 20.89
C GLY A 274 3.17 8.42 21.03
N GLY A 275 2.14 8.72 20.26
CA GLY A 275 1.48 10.02 20.24
C GLY A 275 0.86 10.36 18.89
N ALA A 276 0.40 11.59 18.73
CA ALA A 276 -0.32 12.04 17.54
C ALA A 276 0.50 11.93 16.25
N THR A 277 1.82 12.13 16.33
CA THR A 277 2.73 12.06 15.15
C THR A 277 3.34 10.68 14.94
N ASN A 278 3.21 9.78 15.91
CA ASN A 278 3.66 8.39 15.82
C ASN A 278 2.64 7.45 16.48
N PRO A 279 1.45 7.30 15.91
CA PRO A 279 0.38 6.50 16.51
C PRO A 279 0.71 5.02 16.65
N SER A 280 1.59 4.47 15.80
CA SER A 280 2.02 3.07 15.91
C SER A 280 2.98 2.82 17.08
N GLY A 281 3.68 3.84 17.58
CA GLY A 281 4.74 3.69 18.57
C GLY A 281 5.99 2.97 18.04
N ILE A 282 6.09 2.73 16.74
CA ILE A 282 7.19 1.98 16.11
C ILE A 282 8.36 2.92 15.80
N THR A 283 9.59 2.40 15.94
CA THR A 283 10.80 3.08 15.48
C THR A 283 11.27 2.47 14.16
N LEU A 284 11.51 3.31 13.15
CA LEU A 284 12.10 2.89 11.88
C LEU A 284 13.60 2.71 12.00
N TYR A 285 14.08 1.53 11.65
CA TYR A 285 15.51 1.20 11.57
C TYR A 285 15.84 0.77 10.13
N PRO A 286 16.25 1.69 9.22
CA PRO A 286 16.54 1.36 7.82
C PRO A 286 17.61 0.28 7.63
N GLN A 287 18.50 0.12 8.61
CA GLN A 287 19.55 -0.91 8.65
C GLN A 287 19.03 -2.30 9.05
N ARG A 288 17.74 -2.47 9.25
CA ARG A 288 17.06 -3.76 9.36
C ARG A 288 16.26 -4.02 8.08
N THR A 289 15.83 -5.24 7.87
CA THR A 289 14.99 -5.56 6.72
C THR A 289 13.67 -4.81 6.79
N GLN A 290 13.33 -4.10 5.71
CA GLN A 290 12.13 -3.29 5.58
C GLN A 290 11.36 -3.66 4.32
N ILE A 291 10.05 -3.43 4.35
CA ILE A 291 9.20 -3.42 3.16
C ILE A 291 8.69 -1.99 3.00
N TYR A 292 9.28 -1.25 2.07
CA TYR A 292 8.79 0.07 1.66
C TYR A 292 7.69 -0.11 0.63
N TYR A 293 6.62 0.67 0.73
CA TYR A 293 5.61 0.74 -0.30
C TYR A 293 5.37 2.18 -0.75
N ALA A 294 5.01 2.31 -2.02
CA ALA A 294 4.42 3.50 -2.59
C ALA A 294 3.14 3.13 -3.34
N ASP A 295 2.07 3.79 -3.01
CA ASP A 295 0.75 3.68 -3.64
C ASP A 295 0.50 4.98 -4.40
N VAL A 296 0.56 4.88 -5.73
CA VAL A 296 0.63 6.02 -6.65
C VAL A 296 -0.70 6.17 -7.37
N GLU A 297 -1.42 7.24 -7.07
CA GLU A 297 -2.48 7.78 -7.90
C GLU A 297 -1.89 8.92 -8.71
N TRP A 298 -1.56 8.68 -10.00
CA TRP A 298 -0.91 9.73 -10.78
C TRP A 298 -1.92 10.72 -11.34
N LEU A 299 -2.72 10.34 -12.36
CA LEU A 299 -3.62 11.26 -13.09
C LEU A 299 -3.02 12.68 -13.33
N GLY A 300 -1.69 12.80 -13.24
CA GLY A 300 -0.93 14.04 -13.33
C GLY A 300 -0.91 14.90 -12.08
N VAL A 301 -1.94 14.85 -11.26
CA VAL A 301 -2.15 15.72 -10.08
C VAL A 301 -2.72 14.97 -8.87
N GLY A 302 -2.75 13.65 -8.90
CA GLY A 302 -3.27 12.81 -7.82
C GLY A 302 -2.38 12.78 -6.59
N SER A 303 -2.73 11.91 -5.65
CA SER A 303 -2.00 11.74 -4.39
C SER A 303 -1.05 10.54 -4.43
N VAL A 304 0.02 10.60 -3.65
CA VAL A 304 0.93 9.47 -3.45
C VAL A 304 1.04 9.16 -1.97
N ARG A 305 0.68 7.94 -1.58
CA ARG A 305 0.82 7.44 -0.21
C ARG A 305 2.07 6.59 -0.10
N VAL A 306 2.91 6.87 0.88
CA VAL A 306 4.18 6.16 1.09
C VAL A 306 4.35 5.74 2.53
N GLY A 307 5.01 4.61 2.73
CA GLY A 307 5.22 4.08 4.06
C GLY A 307 5.88 2.71 4.09
N PHE A 308 5.63 1.99 5.18
CA PHE A 308 6.23 0.67 5.41
C PHE A 308 5.18 -0.36 5.77
N VAL A 309 5.43 -1.62 5.39
CA VAL A 309 4.64 -2.75 5.85
C VAL A 309 5.38 -3.38 7.03
N ILE A 310 4.81 -3.28 8.23
CA ILE A 310 5.40 -3.80 9.46
C ILE A 310 4.37 -4.70 10.15
N ASN A 311 4.76 -5.91 10.52
CA ASN A 311 3.87 -6.90 11.13
C ASN A 311 2.57 -7.15 10.34
N GLY A 312 2.64 -7.11 9.01
CA GLY A 312 1.50 -7.30 8.11
C GLY A 312 0.55 -6.11 7.97
N ALA A 313 0.82 -4.98 8.62
CA ALA A 313 0.04 -3.76 8.50
C ALA A 313 0.74 -2.72 7.62
N TYR A 314 -0.02 -2.08 6.74
CA TYR A 314 0.42 -0.91 5.98
C TYR A 314 0.39 0.32 6.88
N ILE A 315 1.55 0.89 7.16
CA ILE A 315 1.69 2.12 7.95
C ILE A 315 1.97 3.27 7.00
N ILE A 316 0.98 4.16 6.84
CA ILE A 316 1.13 5.36 6.02
C ILE A 316 2.00 6.36 6.79
N CYS A 317 3.18 6.63 6.26
CA CYS A 317 4.11 7.59 6.86
C CYS A 317 3.91 9.00 6.31
N HIS A 318 3.70 9.12 4.99
CA HIS A 318 3.46 10.41 4.36
C HIS A 318 2.50 10.27 3.19
N THR A 319 1.73 11.32 2.95
CA THR A 319 0.89 11.48 1.76
C THR A 319 1.22 12.80 1.09
N PHE A 320 1.72 12.71 -0.15
CA PHE A 320 1.88 13.86 -1.04
C PHE A 320 0.53 14.16 -1.70
N ASN A 321 0.09 15.40 -1.66
CA ASN A 321 -1.16 15.84 -2.26
C ASN A 321 -0.87 16.96 -3.27
N HIS A 322 -1.34 16.80 -4.51
CA HIS A 322 -1.02 17.73 -5.59
C HIS A 322 -2.24 18.47 -6.13
N ALA A 323 -3.41 17.81 -6.14
CA ALA A 323 -4.64 18.43 -6.64
C ALA A 323 -5.09 19.60 -5.76
N ASN A 324 -5.43 20.71 -6.40
CA ASN A 324 -5.94 21.92 -5.74
C ASN A 324 -4.97 22.53 -4.70
N GLN A 325 -3.66 22.33 -4.89
CA GLN A 325 -2.63 22.92 -4.03
C GLN A 325 -2.12 24.24 -4.61
N PRO A 326 -1.85 25.26 -3.79
CA PRO A 326 -1.29 26.53 -4.25
C PRO A 326 0.01 26.33 -5.00
N GLY A 327 0.15 26.94 -6.19
CA GLY A 327 1.36 26.87 -7.01
C GLY A 327 1.48 25.62 -7.90
N ASN A 328 0.64 24.62 -7.72
CA ASN A 328 0.64 23.43 -8.57
C ASN A 328 -0.16 23.70 -9.86
N THR A 329 0.55 23.94 -10.95
CA THR A 329 -0.03 24.25 -12.28
C THR A 329 0.38 23.24 -13.35
N LYS A 330 1.17 22.24 -12.99
CA LYS A 330 1.68 21.19 -13.87
C LYS A 330 1.50 19.82 -13.22
N VAL A 331 1.75 18.77 -13.99
CA VAL A 331 1.85 17.41 -13.46
C VAL A 331 3.01 17.31 -12.47
N TYR A 332 2.83 16.57 -11.38
CA TYR A 332 3.87 16.43 -10.36
C TYR A 332 5.01 15.49 -10.78
N MET A 333 4.77 14.58 -11.72
CA MET A 333 5.77 13.81 -12.46
C MET A 333 5.40 13.79 -13.93
N THR A 334 6.36 13.73 -14.85
CA THR A 334 6.07 13.70 -16.30
C THR A 334 5.48 12.37 -16.72
N THR A 335 5.73 11.29 -15.96
CA THR A 335 5.19 9.95 -16.16
C THR A 335 5.05 9.23 -14.83
N ALA A 336 4.13 8.28 -14.76
CA ALA A 336 4.04 7.29 -13.70
C ALA A 336 4.45 5.89 -14.18
N SER A 337 4.76 5.73 -15.47
CA SER A 337 5.33 4.48 -16.00
C SER A 337 6.83 4.48 -15.72
N LEU A 338 7.22 3.95 -14.57
CA LEU A 338 8.55 4.08 -13.99
C LEU A 338 9.16 2.70 -13.68
N PRO A 339 10.50 2.59 -13.66
CA PRO A 339 11.20 1.39 -13.21
C PRO A 339 11.32 1.33 -11.69
N ILE A 340 11.58 0.13 -11.14
CA ILE A 340 12.09 -0.02 -9.78
C ILE A 340 13.59 0.23 -9.78
N ARG A 341 14.05 0.99 -8.78
CA ARG A 341 15.47 1.31 -8.63
C ARG A 341 15.92 1.23 -7.18
N TYR A 342 17.13 0.69 -7.01
CA TYR A 342 17.91 0.68 -5.78
C TYR A 342 19.21 1.42 -6.03
N GLU A 343 19.63 2.27 -5.10
CA GLU A 343 20.82 3.12 -5.27
C GLU A 343 21.56 3.25 -3.94
N ILE A 344 22.89 3.05 -3.98
CA ILE A 344 23.80 3.38 -2.90
C ILE A 344 24.95 4.22 -3.49
N THR A 345 25.25 5.37 -2.89
CA THR A 345 26.19 6.34 -3.44
C THR A 345 26.95 7.06 -2.32
N ASN A 346 28.26 7.16 -2.45
CA ASN A 346 29.10 8.03 -1.63
C ASN A 346 29.10 9.44 -2.24
N THR A 347 28.41 10.38 -1.61
CA THR A 347 28.37 11.80 -2.07
C THR A 347 29.67 12.55 -1.78
N ALA A 348 30.47 12.06 -0.85
CA ALA A 348 31.84 12.41 -0.55
C ALA A 348 32.53 11.20 0.07
N THR A 349 33.78 11.31 0.52
CA THR A 349 34.49 10.22 1.20
C THR A 349 33.74 9.76 2.47
N VAL A 350 33.58 8.46 2.63
CA VAL A 350 32.93 7.82 3.79
C VAL A 350 33.95 7.09 4.68
N ALA A 351 33.61 6.91 5.94
CA ALA A 351 34.52 6.38 6.95
C ALA A 351 34.88 4.88 6.76
N SER A 352 34.01 4.10 6.11
CA SER A 352 34.20 2.66 5.88
C SER A 352 33.33 2.18 4.73
N VAL A 353 33.64 1.02 4.16
CA VAL A 353 32.83 0.36 3.14
C VAL A 353 31.37 0.23 3.55
N SER A 354 30.48 0.25 2.58
CA SER A 354 29.04 0.23 2.82
C SER A 354 28.35 -0.76 1.91
N GLN A 355 27.26 -1.35 2.42
CA GLN A 355 26.47 -2.35 1.72
C GLN A 355 24.99 -2.08 1.88
N MET A 356 24.25 -2.10 0.79
CA MET A 356 22.79 -2.15 0.77
C MET A 356 22.35 -3.51 0.21
N THR A 357 21.31 -4.10 0.78
CA THR A 357 20.76 -5.38 0.31
C THR A 357 19.43 -5.16 -0.37
N GLN A 358 19.30 -5.61 -1.62
CA GLN A 358 18.05 -5.74 -2.35
C GLN A 358 17.52 -7.18 -2.18
N ILE A 359 16.23 -7.36 -1.86
CA ILE A 359 15.63 -8.68 -1.64
C ILE A 359 14.56 -8.95 -2.70
N CYS A 360 13.35 -8.42 -2.54
CA CYS A 360 12.22 -8.63 -3.44
C CYS A 360 11.61 -7.30 -3.87
N SER A 361 10.92 -7.33 -5.00
CA SER A 361 10.12 -6.20 -5.46
C SER A 361 8.86 -6.69 -6.15
N SER A 362 7.78 -5.93 -6.00
CA SER A 362 6.52 -6.17 -6.71
C SER A 362 5.90 -4.86 -7.14
N VAL A 363 5.25 -4.89 -8.32
CA VAL A 363 4.43 -3.78 -8.84
C VAL A 363 3.06 -4.33 -9.19
N ILE A 364 2.03 -3.73 -8.64
CA ILE A 364 0.65 -4.18 -8.73
C ILE A 364 -0.23 -3.02 -9.21
N SER A 365 -1.01 -3.23 -10.25
CA SER A 365 -2.12 -2.33 -10.60
C SER A 365 -3.35 -2.76 -9.82
N GLU A 366 -3.77 -1.98 -8.84
CA GLU A 366 -4.86 -2.37 -7.93
C GLU A 366 -6.25 -2.31 -8.58
N GLY A 367 -6.39 -1.55 -9.65
CA GLY A 367 -7.59 -1.51 -10.47
C GLY A 367 -7.66 -2.56 -11.58
N GLY A 368 -6.77 -3.57 -11.58
CA GLY A 368 -6.58 -4.48 -12.71
C GLY A 368 -5.84 -3.82 -13.87
N PHE A 369 -5.72 -4.50 -15.00
CA PHE A 369 -5.08 -3.96 -16.19
C PHE A 369 -5.87 -4.34 -17.45
N GLN A 370 -6.06 -3.39 -18.37
CA GLN A 370 -6.76 -3.62 -19.64
C GLN A 370 -6.01 -2.92 -20.77
N LEU A 371 -5.69 -3.65 -21.83
CA LEU A 371 -5.06 -3.07 -23.01
C LEU A 371 -6.04 -2.38 -23.95
N SER A 372 -7.27 -2.86 -24.00
CA SER A 372 -8.29 -2.45 -24.98
C SER A 372 -8.79 -1.01 -24.82
N GLY A 373 -7.99 -0.04 -24.79
CA GLY A 373 -8.41 1.37 -24.67
C GLY A 373 -7.30 2.34 -24.37
N SER A 374 -6.10 1.83 -24.14
CA SER A 374 -4.98 2.65 -23.67
C SER A 374 -3.76 2.64 -24.58
N GLY A 375 -3.85 2.11 -25.80
CA GLY A 375 -2.67 2.05 -26.65
C GLY A 375 -2.97 2.21 -28.14
N ASN A 376 -1.93 2.62 -28.87
CA ASN A 376 -1.94 2.70 -30.31
C ASN A 376 -1.46 1.37 -30.92
N PRO A 377 -2.31 0.58 -31.60
CA PRO A 377 -1.89 -0.62 -32.30
C PRO A 377 -1.04 -0.28 -33.51
N ARG A 378 0.05 -1.00 -33.71
CA ARG A 378 1.00 -0.85 -34.81
C ARG A 378 1.42 -2.21 -35.31
N ALA A 379 1.94 -2.25 -36.54
CA ALA A 379 2.46 -3.47 -37.14
C ALA A 379 3.62 -3.18 -38.10
N ALA A 380 4.47 -4.18 -38.27
CA ALA A 380 5.46 -4.23 -39.35
C ALA A 380 5.40 -5.59 -40.02
N SER A 381 5.54 -5.62 -41.35
CA SER A 381 5.53 -6.85 -42.14
C SER A 381 6.47 -6.75 -43.35
N HIS A 382 6.90 -7.89 -43.82
CA HIS A 382 7.55 -7.95 -45.15
C HIS A 382 6.53 -7.57 -46.23
N VAL A 383 7.04 -6.95 -47.29
CA VAL A 383 6.26 -6.76 -48.52
C VAL A 383 6.34 -8.00 -49.38
N LEU A 384 5.29 -8.30 -50.16
CA LEU A 384 5.18 -9.54 -50.93
C LEU A 384 6.28 -9.72 -51.97
N SER A 385 6.96 -8.65 -52.39
CA SER A 385 8.07 -8.70 -53.34
C SER A 385 9.42 -9.04 -52.71
N THR A 386 9.55 -9.04 -51.38
CA THR A 386 10.85 -9.20 -50.68
C THR A 386 10.75 -10.21 -49.53
N PRO A 387 10.56 -11.51 -49.81
CA PRO A 387 10.62 -12.53 -48.77
C PRO A 387 12.04 -12.69 -48.23
N VAL A 388 12.16 -13.24 -47.03
CA VAL A 388 13.46 -13.61 -46.47
C VAL A 388 13.84 -15.01 -46.86
N ARG A 389 15.00 -15.15 -47.54
CA ARG A 389 15.59 -16.44 -47.87
C ARG A 389 16.26 -17.06 -46.66
N LEU A 390 15.85 -18.27 -46.27
CA LEU A 390 16.45 -19.04 -45.19
C LEU A 390 17.71 -19.79 -45.65
N PRO A 391 18.69 -20.02 -44.76
CA PRO A 391 19.88 -20.81 -45.05
C PRO A 391 19.56 -22.29 -45.31
N ASN A 392 20.38 -22.93 -46.14
CA ASN A 392 20.25 -24.36 -46.47
C ASN A 392 20.92 -25.28 -45.42
N ASP A 393 21.60 -24.73 -44.45
CA ASP A 393 22.34 -25.44 -43.38
C ASP A 393 21.52 -25.65 -42.11
N GLN A 394 20.22 -25.37 -42.15
CA GLN A 394 19.29 -25.49 -41.04
C GLN A 394 19.61 -24.54 -39.87
N SER A 395 20.47 -23.56 -40.07
CA SER A 395 20.74 -22.53 -39.05
C SER A 395 19.58 -21.55 -38.94
N PHE A 396 19.36 -21.03 -37.72
CA PHE A 396 18.34 -20.01 -37.46
C PHE A 396 18.78 -18.65 -37.98
N LYS A 397 18.00 -18.11 -38.90
CA LYS A 397 18.21 -16.77 -39.46
C LYS A 397 17.23 -15.78 -38.89
N PRO A 398 17.68 -14.58 -38.44
CA PRO A 398 16.81 -13.47 -38.15
C PRO A 398 15.89 -13.13 -39.32
N VAL A 399 14.58 -12.94 -39.01
CA VAL A 399 13.57 -12.66 -40.03
C VAL A 399 12.98 -11.27 -39.86
N ILE A 400 12.59 -10.94 -38.64
CA ILE A 400 12.05 -9.62 -38.31
C ILE A 400 12.40 -9.29 -36.85
N ALA A 401 12.73 -8.01 -36.60
CA ALA A 401 13.00 -7.51 -35.27
C ALA A 401 12.31 -6.15 -35.04
N ILE A 402 11.90 -5.89 -33.79
CA ILE A 402 11.42 -4.60 -33.33
C ILE A 402 12.16 -4.18 -32.06
N ARG A 403 12.33 -2.88 -31.85
CA ARG A 403 12.95 -2.30 -30.67
C ARG A 403 12.41 -0.90 -30.36
N LEU A 404 12.67 -0.40 -29.18
CA LEU A 404 12.40 1.00 -28.83
C LEU A 404 13.32 1.93 -29.63
N LYS A 405 12.84 3.13 -29.97
CA LYS A 405 13.69 4.23 -30.43
C LYS A 405 14.61 4.69 -29.31
N SER A 406 15.83 5.06 -29.62
CA SER A 406 16.77 5.58 -28.61
C SER A 406 16.29 6.86 -27.92
N THR A 407 15.39 7.60 -28.54
CA THR A 407 14.75 8.80 -27.96
C THR A 407 13.59 8.46 -26.99
N ASN A 408 13.06 7.23 -27.04
CA ASN A 408 11.84 6.83 -26.35
C ASN A 408 12.05 5.53 -25.54
N LEU A 409 13.18 5.41 -24.85
CA LEU A 409 13.59 4.18 -24.15
C LEU A 409 12.70 3.79 -22.96
N ASN A 410 11.94 4.73 -22.43
CA ASN A 410 10.98 4.49 -21.35
C ASN A 410 9.54 4.29 -21.85
N ALA A 411 9.33 4.20 -23.17
CA ALA A 411 8.02 3.87 -23.72
C ALA A 411 7.62 2.43 -23.36
N VAL A 412 6.35 2.24 -23.08
CA VAL A 412 5.77 0.91 -22.85
C VAL A 412 5.24 0.36 -24.16
N VAL A 413 5.90 -0.65 -24.68
CA VAL A 413 5.54 -1.30 -25.94
C VAL A 413 5.43 -2.81 -25.72
N ILE A 414 4.28 -3.36 -26.12
CA ILE A 414 3.96 -4.77 -25.88
C ILE A 414 3.68 -5.44 -27.20
N PRO A 415 4.56 -6.37 -27.68
CA PRO A 415 4.26 -7.25 -28.80
C PRO A 415 3.01 -8.08 -28.51
N MET A 416 2.08 -8.10 -29.46
CA MET A 416 0.75 -8.72 -29.32
C MET A 416 0.64 -10.01 -30.10
N ASN A 417 0.99 -9.94 -31.37
CA ASN A 417 0.88 -11.05 -32.31
C ASN A 417 2.05 -11.04 -33.28
N TYR A 418 2.33 -12.20 -33.81
CA TYR A 418 3.18 -12.34 -34.98
C TYR A 418 2.58 -13.35 -35.98
N SER A 419 2.93 -13.23 -37.24
CA SER A 419 2.54 -14.16 -38.26
C SER A 419 3.77 -14.60 -39.06
N LEU A 420 3.87 -15.90 -39.33
CA LEU A 420 4.95 -16.53 -40.08
C LEU A 420 4.36 -17.33 -41.24
N ILE A 421 4.74 -16.99 -42.48
CA ILE A 421 4.22 -17.63 -43.70
C ILE A 421 5.37 -18.20 -44.50
N PRO A 422 5.63 -19.51 -44.42
CA PRO A 422 6.51 -20.22 -45.35
C PRO A 422 5.93 -20.25 -46.75
N LEU A 423 6.78 -20.08 -47.78
CA LEU A 423 6.32 -20.06 -49.19
C LEU A 423 6.42 -21.40 -49.89
N ALA A 424 6.95 -22.44 -49.25
CA ALA A 424 7.06 -23.77 -49.85
C ALA A 424 6.83 -24.86 -48.79
N ALA A 425 6.53 -26.08 -49.28
CA ALA A 425 6.32 -27.24 -48.42
C ALA A 425 7.62 -27.70 -47.77
N SER A 426 7.70 -27.59 -46.46
CA SER A 426 8.82 -28.06 -45.64
C SER A 426 8.46 -28.01 -44.17
N VAL A 427 9.34 -28.52 -43.32
CA VAL A 427 9.30 -28.31 -41.89
C VAL A 427 10.15 -27.08 -41.56
N PHE A 428 9.54 -26.15 -40.82
CA PHE A 428 10.19 -24.95 -40.35
C PHE A 428 10.22 -24.96 -38.83
N ALA A 429 11.31 -24.50 -38.24
CA ALA A 429 11.40 -24.17 -36.83
C ALA A 429 11.49 -22.65 -36.67
N PHE A 430 10.88 -22.12 -35.64
CA PHE A 430 11.07 -20.70 -35.30
C PHE A 430 11.43 -20.51 -33.83
N ARG A 431 12.08 -19.43 -33.55
CA ARG A 431 12.37 -18.96 -32.18
C ARG A 431 12.05 -17.48 -32.07
N VAL A 432 11.45 -17.13 -30.92
CA VAL A 432 11.26 -15.77 -30.49
C VAL A 432 12.29 -15.47 -29.41
N TYR A 433 12.99 -14.36 -29.56
CA TYR A 433 13.99 -13.90 -28.59
C TYR A 433 13.53 -12.59 -27.96
N LYS A 434 13.72 -12.48 -26.68
CA LYS A 434 13.72 -11.22 -25.96
C LYS A 434 15.16 -10.81 -25.62
N ARG A 435 15.37 -9.53 -25.36
CA ARG A 435 16.71 -8.97 -25.11
C ARG A 435 17.72 -9.32 -26.21
N ALA A 436 17.23 -9.45 -27.42
CA ALA A 436 18.10 -9.73 -28.53
C ALA A 436 18.93 -8.50 -28.91
N ILE A 437 20.11 -8.76 -29.47
CA ILE A 437 20.92 -7.81 -30.21
C ILE A 437 21.22 -8.47 -31.56
N THR A 438 20.89 -7.78 -32.64
CA THR A 438 21.18 -8.25 -33.98
C THR A 438 22.23 -7.38 -34.67
N SER A 439 22.82 -7.90 -35.73
CA SER A 439 23.65 -7.13 -36.65
C SER A 439 23.03 -7.09 -38.05
N GLY A 440 23.38 -6.05 -38.80
CA GLY A 440 22.96 -5.85 -40.19
C GLY A 440 21.50 -5.42 -40.34
N GLY A 441 21.11 -5.23 -41.60
CA GLY A 441 19.83 -4.66 -41.97
C GLY A 441 19.77 -3.15 -41.67
N THR A 442 18.56 -2.60 -41.80
CA THR A 442 18.29 -1.18 -41.55
C THR A 442 17.15 -1.04 -40.58
N TRP A 443 17.34 -0.24 -39.53
CA TRP A 443 16.28 0.14 -38.60
C TRP A 443 15.45 1.27 -39.18
N VAL A 444 14.14 1.07 -39.26
CA VAL A 444 13.19 2.02 -39.81
C VAL A 444 12.20 2.41 -38.72
N ASP A 445 11.89 3.69 -38.58
CA ASP A 445 10.83 4.15 -37.70
C ASP A 445 9.48 3.66 -38.18
N SER A 446 8.67 3.07 -37.29
CA SER A 446 7.33 2.57 -37.65
C SER A 446 6.44 3.72 -38.12
N ALA A 447 6.50 4.85 -37.44
CA ALA A 447 5.87 6.11 -37.82
C ALA A 447 6.57 7.28 -37.10
N ALA A 448 6.28 8.50 -37.51
CA ALA A 448 6.85 9.70 -36.87
C ALA A 448 6.47 9.80 -35.38
N ASP A 449 5.24 9.39 -35.05
CA ASP A 449 4.64 9.40 -33.71
C ASP A 449 4.74 8.04 -32.99
N SER A 450 5.49 7.08 -33.53
CA SER A 450 5.74 5.77 -32.92
C SER A 450 6.99 5.79 -32.07
N SER A 451 7.01 5.04 -30.99
CA SER A 451 8.19 4.78 -30.15
C SER A 451 9.02 3.58 -30.62
N VAL A 452 8.64 2.93 -31.74
CA VAL A 452 9.22 1.68 -32.21
C VAL A 452 9.93 1.84 -33.54
N GLN A 453 11.08 1.17 -33.64
CA GLN A 453 11.76 0.86 -34.89
C GLN A 453 11.62 -0.63 -35.21
N TYR A 454 11.56 -0.94 -36.48
CA TYR A 454 11.59 -2.32 -36.98
C TYR A 454 12.75 -2.53 -37.96
N ASN A 455 13.19 -3.79 -38.07
CA ASN A 455 14.19 -4.25 -39.03
C ASN A 455 13.66 -5.51 -39.70
N LEU A 456 13.46 -5.47 -41.03
CA LEU A 456 12.93 -6.59 -41.84
C LEU A 456 14.02 -7.50 -42.41
N ALA A 457 15.29 -7.12 -42.25
CA ALA A 457 16.41 -7.84 -42.83
C ALA A 457 17.63 -7.89 -41.88
N PRO A 458 17.46 -8.22 -40.60
CA PRO A 458 18.62 -8.41 -39.73
C PRO A 458 19.43 -9.63 -40.24
N THR A 459 20.76 -9.58 -40.16
CA THR A 459 21.61 -10.61 -40.80
C THR A 459 22.06 -11.68 -39.82
N ALA A 460 22.37 -11.32 -38.56
CA ALA A 460 22.81 -12.28 -37.57
C ALA A 460 22.35 -11.92 -36.17
N LEU A 461 22.06 -12.93 -35.36
CA LEU A 461 21.85 -12.79 -33.92
C LEU A 461 23.22 -12.72 -33.20
N VAL A 462 23.45 -11.69 -32.41
CA VAL A 462 24.65 -11.52 -31.59
C VAL A 462 24.43 -12.09 -30.19
N SER A 463 23.29 -11.77 -29.56
CA SER A 463 22.90 -12.25 -28.24
C SER A 463 21.38 -12.18 -28.08
N GLY A 464 20.83 -12.88 -27.10
CA GLY A 464 19.40 -12.83 -26.77
C GLY A 464 18.96 -14.07 -26.01
N ASP A 465 17.85 -13.92 -25.28
CA ASP A 465 17.22 -15.01 -24.52
C ASP A 465 16.08 -15.62 -25.34
N ILE A 466 16.10 -16.93 -25.53
CA ILE A 466 14.99 -17.64 -26.20
C ILE A 466 13.77 -17.58 -25.26
N ALA A 467 12.73 -16.91 -25.72
CA ALA A 467 11.47 -16.81 -24.99
C ALA A 467 10.46 -17.87 -25.47
N GLU A 468 10.51 -18.20 -26.77
CA GLU A 468 9.62 -19.19 -27.39
C GLU A 468 10.35 -19.95 -28.49
N GLN A 469 9.99 -21.22 -28.68
CA GLN A 469 10.38 -21.98 -29.85
C GLN A 469 9.29 -22.99 -30.22
N SER A 470 9.07 -23.15 -31.53
CA SER A 470 8.06 -24.09 -32.05
C SER A 470 8.36 -24.47 -33.49
N PHE A 471 7.52 -25.32 -34.05
CA PHE A 471 7.61 -25.80 -35.43
C PHE A 471 6.36 -25.42 -36.21
N VAL A 472 6.56 -25.07 -37.47
CA VAL A 472 5.49 -24.85 -38.44
C VAL A 472 5.70 -25.80 -39.60
N ASN A 473 4.69 -26.60 -39.91
CA ASN A 473 4.69 -27.47 -41.07
C ASN A 473 3.89 -26.80 -42.19
N SER A 474 4.51 -26.60 -43.34
CA SER A 474 3.85 -26.05 -44.52
C SER A 474 3.70 -27.16 -45.58
N THR A 475 2.51 -27.29 -46.14
CA THR A 475 2.19 -28.16 -47.27
C THR A 475 1.86 -27.31 -48.50
N ASN A 476 1.98 -27.86 -49.70
CA ASN A 476 1.77 -27.14 -50.97
C ASN A 476 0.38 -26.47 -51.13
N GLN A 477 -0.50 -26.60 -50.18
CA GLN A 477 -1.89 -26.15 -50.30
C GLN A 477 -2.37 -25.20 -49.24
N THR A 478 -1.51 -24.63 -48.38
CA THR A 478 -2.11 -23.74 -47.39
C THR A 478 -1.21 -22.80 -46.65
N THR A 479 -1.68 -21.65 -46.55
CA THR A 479 -1.93 -20.86 -45.33
C THR A 479 -1.18 -21.38 -44.09
N GLY A 480 -0.01 -20.85 -43.83
CA GLY A 480 0.55 -20.87 -42.50
C GLY A 480 -0.54 -20.32 -41.54
N ALA A 481 -0.96 -21.11 -40.57
CA ALA A 481 -1.84 -20.58 -39.54
C ALA A 481 -1.07 -19.47 -38.80
N PRO A 482 -1.63 -18.28 -38.65
CA PRO A 482 -1.02 -17.28 -37.81
C PRO A 482 -0.95 -17.84 -36.39
N THR A 483 0.25 -17.95 -35.86
CA THR A 483 0.43 -18.20 -34.43
C THR A 483 0.00 -16.92 -33.71
N GLN A 484 -1.14 -16.98 -33.04
CA GLN A 484 -1.60 -15.93 -32.16
C GLN A 484 -1.24 -16.35 -30.74
N GLU A 485 -0.30 -15.65 -30.14
CA GLU A 485 -0.03 -15.82 -28.73
C GLU A 485 -0.90 -14.86 -27.90
N PRO A 486 -1.46 -15.32 -26.76
CA PRO A 486 -2.19 -14.44 -25.87
C PRO A 486 -1.25 -13.38 -25.30
N PHE A 487 -1.80 -12.19 -25.17
CA PHE A 487 -1.13 -11.04 -24.55
C PHE A 487 -0.32 -11.41 -23.30
N SER A 488 0.93 -11.04 -23.26
CA SER A 488 1.80 -11.19 -22.11
C SER A 488 2.70 -9.97 -21.92
N PHE A 489 2.66 -9.38 -20.71
CA PHE A 489 3.64 -8.36 -20.29
C PHE A 489 5.08 -8.88 -20.29
N GLU A 490 5.26 -10.17 -20.36
CA GLU A 490 6.57 -10.80 -20.43
C GLU A 490 7.37 -10.36 -21.65
N TYR A 491 6.68 -10.05 -22.76
CA TYR A 491 7.29 -9.62 -24.02
C TYR A 491 7.41 -8.09 -24.16
N GLN A 492 7.05 -7.31 -23.14
CA GLN A 492 7.28 -5.86 -23.19
C GLN A 492 8.71 -5.57 -23.61
N LEU A 493 8.89 -4.63 -24.55
CA LEU A 493 10.23 -4.22 -25.01
C LEU A 493 11.05 -3.67 -23.83
N GLU A 494 12.28 -4.11 -23.76
CA GLU A 494 13.22 -3.80 -22.69
C GLU A 494 14.38 -2.94 -23.22
N ARG A 495 15.12 -2.34 -22.29
CA ARG A 495 16.33 -1.55 -22.56
C ARG A 495 17.40 -1.84 -21.51
N GLU A 496 18.64 -1.55 -21.84
CA GLU A 496 19.69 -1.36 -20.86
C GLU A 496 19.58 0.10 -20.34
N PRO A 497 19.18 0.31 -19.06
CA PRO A 497 18.77 1.64 -18.59
C PRO A 497 19.92 2.65 -18.47
N PHE A 498 21.15 2.18 -18.33
CA PHE A 498 22.31 3.05 -18.07
C PHE A 498 23.11 3.39 -19.32
N THR A 499 23.17 2.49 -20.31
CA THR A 499 23.80 2.73 -21.61
C THR A 499 22.82 3.27 -22.65
N GLY A 500 21.52 3.15 -22.39
CA GLY A 500 20.48 3.53 -23.33
C GLY A 500 20.40 2.62 -24.56
N THR A 501 20.85 1.37 -24.45
CA THR A 501 20.77 0.40 -25.53
C THR A 501 19.39 -0.24 -25.55
N PRO A 502 18.57 -0.07 -26.61
CA PRO A 502 17.32 -0.78 -26.74
C PRO A 502 17.57 -2.25 -27.04
N TYR A 503 16.92 -3.13 -26.30
CA TYR A 503 16.88 -4.55 -26.63
C TYR A 503 15.80 -4.83 -27.67
N GLU A 504 16.02 -5.90 -28.43
CA GLU A 504 15.18 -6.29 -29.56
C GLU A 504 14.27 -7.46 -29.18
N TYR A 505 13.03 -7.39 -29.64
CA TYR A 505 12.17 -8.54 -29.81
C TYR A 505 12.40 -9.07 -31.21
N LEU A 506 12.92 -10.30 -31.33
CA LEU A 506 13.42 -10.87 -32.58
C LEU A 506 12.75 -12.20 -32.87
N ILE A 507 12.35 -12.41 -34.10
CA ILE A 507 11.93 -13.71 -34.61
C ILE A 507 12.98 -14.26 -35.57
N THR A 508 13.37 -15.51 -35.37
CA THR A 508 14.29 -16.25 -36.23
C THR A 508 13.60 -17.48 -36.77
N MET A 509 13.97 -17.93 -37.96
CA MET A 509 13.47 -19.16 -38.58
C MET A 509 14.59 -20.02 -39.16
N ALA A 510 14.35 -21.32 -39.14
CA ALA A 510 15.18 -22.33 -39.80
C ALA A 510 14.29 -23.30 -40.59
N THR A 511 14.84 -24.02 -41.57
CA THR A 511 14.11 -24.99 -42.40
C THR A 511 14.96 -26.22 -42.72
N THR A 512 14.31 -27.35 -42.92
CA THR A 512 14.95 -28.56 -43.49
C THR A 512 15.02 -28.53 -45.01
N GLY A 513 14.26 -27.60 -45.65
CA GLY A 513 14.24 -27.45 -47.11
C GLY A 513 15.38 -26.58 -47.64
N THR A 514 15.62 -26.65 -48.93
CA THR A 514 16.61 -25.82 -49.64
C THR A 514 15.91 -24.64 -50.32
N ASN A 515 16.55 -23.48 -50.32
CA ASN A 515 16.06 -22.27 -51.00
C ASN A 515 14.63 -21.86 -50.57
N GLN A 516 14.34 -21.99 -49.31
CA GLN A 516 13.02 -21.65 -48.76
C GLN A 516 12.93 -20.15 -48.42
N ASP A 517 11.80 -19.58 -48.78
CA ASP A 517 11.47 -18.16 -48.49
C ASP A 517 10.32 -18.09 -47.48
N VAL A 518 10.36 -17.05 -46.65
CA VAL A 518 9.34 -16.82 -45.62
C VAL A 518 8.96 -15.34 -45.55
N TYR A 519 7.71 -15.08 -45.15
CA TYR A 519 7.26 -13.76 -44.69
C TYR A 519 7.04 -13.81 -43.19
N ALA A 520 7.24 -12.66 -42.55
CA ALA A 520 6.90 -12.43 -41.15
C ALA A 520 6.23 -11.09 -40.97
N SER A 521 5.36 -11.03 -39.99
CA SER A 521 4.81 -9.78 -39.46
C SER A 521 4.82 -9.82 -37.93
N VAL A 522 4.89 -8.65 -37.32
CA VAL A 522 4.76 -8.46 -35.87
C VAL A 522 3.80 -7.30 -35.63
N GLU A 523 2.88 -7.50 -34.70
CA GLU A 523 1.94 -6.49 -34.22
C GLU A 523 2.28 -6.16 -32.77
N TRP A 524 2.16 -4.90 -32.41
CA TRP A 524 2.39 -4.43 -31.04
C TRP A 524 1.44 -3.32 -30.66
N GLN A 525 1.38 -3.06 -29.38
CA GLN A 525 0.65 -1.95 -28.82
C GLN A 525 1.60 -1.00 -28.10
N GLU A 526 1.52 0.28 -28.39
CA GLU A 526 2.24 1.35 -27.70
C GLU A 526 1.31 2.00 -26.69
N ILE A 527 1.71 1.95 -25.42
CA ILE A 527 1.01 2.62 -24.31
C ILE A 527 1.73 3.92 -24.05
N THR A 528 1.06 5.02 -24.32
CA THR A 528 1.62 6.39 -24.26
C THR A 528 1.01 7.17 -23.10
#